data_934c7b9a130d1fd5f43b80a7ca7688f4
#
_entry.id   934c7b9a130d1fd5f43b80a7ca7688f4
#
_cell.length_a   1.000
_cell.length_b   1.000
_cell.length_c   1.000
_cell.angle_alpha   90.00
_cell.angle_beta   90.00
_cell.angle_gamma   90.00
#
_symmetry.space_group_name_H-M   'P 1'
#
loop_
_entity.id
_entity.type
_entity.pdbx_description
1 polymer ?
#
loop_
_entity_poly.entity_id
_entity_poly.type
_entity_poly.pdbx_seq_one_letter_code
_entity_poly.pdbx_strand_id
1 'polypeptide(L)'
;AHDLQLSWSALKTGVLDEEDKKKEEKENCSELSVFYPEGTYGLENNLQRESQSILVQNTTVWTCGNQGILEGVDILFEDGKVQKIGYSLNPPRGVTKIDGTGKHITPGLIDCHSHSAAFSINEGSQSITAEVRIQDVMNSDDITIYRQLAGGLTMANILHGSANTIGGQNAVIKMRWGAIPEYLLYENAMPGIKFALGENVKQSNWGDDN
;
A
#
# COMPACT_ATOMS: atom_id res chain seq x y z
N ALA A 1 -36.48 3.17 8.18
CA ALA A 1 -35.17 2.99 8.78
C ALA A 1 -35.28 1.86 9.79
N HIS A 2 -34.67 0.70 9.51
CA HIS A 2 -34.57 -0.39 10.48
C HIS A 2 -33.23 -0.23 11.21
N ASP A 3 -33.30 0.11 12.49
CA ASP A 3 -32.13 0.07 13.38
C ASP A 3 -31.73 -1.40 13.61
N LEU A 4 -30.61 -1.81 13.05
CA LEU A 4 -29.95 -3.06 13.37
C LEU A 4 -29.20 -2.89 14.69
N GLN A 5 -29.84 -3.24 15.81
CA GLN A 5 -29.15 -3.38 17.09
C GLN A 5 -28.36 -4.69 17.09
N LEU A 6 -27.03 -4.60 16.97
CA LEU A 6 -26.12 -5.73 17.18
C LEU A 6 -25.82 -5.83 18.69
N SER A 7 -26.31 -6.92 19.31
CA SER A 7 -25.96 -7.26 20.69
C SER A 7 -24.84 -8.29 20.73
N TRP A 8 -23.83 -8.05 21.55
CA TRP A 8 -22.75 -9.01 21.80
C TRP A 8 -22.95 -9.60 23.19
N SER A 9 -22.84 -10.92 23.29
CA SER A 9 -22.75 -11.61 24.57
C SER A 9 -21.51 -12.50 24.56
N ALA A 10 -20.64 -12.36 25.58
CA ALA A 10 -19.51 -13.22 25.81
C ALA A 10 -19.77 -14.08 27.05
N LEU A 11 -19.69 -15.39 26.93
CA LEU A 11 -19.79 -16.32 28.05
C LEU A 11 -18.37 -16.79 28.41
N LYS A 12 -17.95 -16.56 29.67
CA LYS A 12 -16.71 -17.10 30.18
C LYS A 12 -16.88 -18.61 30.41
N THR A 13 -16.27 -19.43 29.56
CA THR A 13 -16.44 -20.89 29.57
C THR A 13 -15.39 -21.64 30.40
N GLY A 14 -14.41 -20.94 30.96
CA GLY A 14 -13.38 -21.52 31.85
C GLY A 14 -12.23 -20.55 32.11
N VAL A 15 -11.34 -20.91 32.99
CA VAL A 15 -10.02 -20.32 33.20
C VAL A 15 -9.03 -21.32 32.65
N LEU A 16 -8.22 -20.95 31.68
CA LEU A 16 -7.11 -21.79 31.19
C LEU A 16 -6.06 -21.93 32.32
N ASP A 17 -5.66 -23.14 32.63
CA ASP A 17 -4.56 -23.39 33.55
C ASP A 17 -3.23 -22.88 32.95
N GLU A 18 -2.26 -22.53 33.80
CA GLU A 18 -0.96 -22.00 33.33
C GLU A 18 -0.19 -22.96 32.42
N GLU A 19 -0.42 -24.26 32.56
CA GLU A 19 0.18 -25.29 31.69
C GLU A 19 -0.43 -25.31 30.31
N ASP A 20 -1.73 -25.03 30.16
CA ASP A 20 -2.41 -24.93 28.88
C ASP A 20 -1.99 -23.66 28.13
N LYS A 21 -1.80 -22.55 28.84
CA LYS A 21 -1.23 -21.32 28.27
C LYS A 21 0.18 -21.51 27.70
N LYS A 22 1.03 -22.30 28.42
CA LYS A 22 2.39 -22.61 27.94
C LYS A 22 2.40 -23.56 26.73
N LYS A 23 1.37 -24.39 26.56
CA LYS A 23 1.24 -25.24 25.37
C LYS A 23 0.78 -24.46 24.14
N GLU A 24 -0.20 -23.55 24.28
CA GLU A 24 -0.65 -22.69 23.17
C GLU A 24 0.47 -21.76 22.71
N GLU A 25 1.29 -21.21 23.63
CA GLU A 25 2.47 -20.40 23.24
C GLU A 25 3.55 -21.19 22.50
N LYS A 26 3.64 -22.52 22.69
CA LYS A 26 4.65 -23.35 22.02
C LYS A 26 4.21 -23.88 20.64
N GLU A 27 2.93 -24.00 20.37
CA GLU A 27 2.44 -24.54 19.09
C GLU A 27 2.27 -23.49 17.98
N ASN A 28 2.34 -22.19 18.29
CA ASN A 28 2.07 -21.11 17.31
C ASN A 28 3.28 -20.24 16.96
N CYS A 29 4.48 -20.59 17.36
CA CYS A 29 5.69 -20.05 16.75
C CYS A 29 6.13 -20.95 15.58
N SER A 30 5.37 -20.93 14.47
CA SER A 30 6.02 -21.15 13.19
C SER A 30 7.08 -20.05 13.08
N GLU A 31 8.35 -20.42 12.97
CA GLU A 31 9.42 -19.50 12.66
C GLU A 31 9.05 -18.78 11.35
N LEU A 32 8.34 -17.66 11.47
CA LEU A 32 8.24 -16.70 10.39
C LEU A 32 9.68 -16.23 10.22
N SER A 33 10.35 -16.72 9.17
CA SER A 33 11.61 -16.16 8.76
C SER A 33 11.36 -14.70 8.43
N VAL A 34 11.70 -13.82 9.37
CA VAL A 34 11.64 -12.38 9.16
C VAL A 34 12.77 -12.05 8.22
N PHE A 35 12.46 -11.84 6.96
CA PHE A 35 13.39 -11.27 6.02
C PHE A 35 13.58 -9.79 6.37
N TYR A 36 14.71 -9.48 6.96
CA TYR A 36 15.16 -8.09 7.02
C TYR A 36 15.75 -7.73 5.66
N PRO A 37 15.36 -6.61 5.07
CA PRO A 37 15.99 -6.14 3.85
C PRO A 37 17.49 -5.94 4.08
N GLU A 38 18.32 -6.59 3.27
CA GLU A 38 19.76 -6.41 3.28
C GLU A 38 20.15 -5.25 2.35
N GLY A 39 21.15 -4.44 2.76
CA GLY A 39 21.63 -3.31 1.99
C GLY A 39 20.80 -2.02 2.13
N THR A 40 21.19 -0.99 1.42
CA THR A 40 20.48 0.30 1.42
C THR A 40 19.06 0.08 0.90
N TYR A 41 18.06 0.46 1.69
CA TYR A 41 16.63 0.23 1.42
C TYR A 41 16.24 -1.25 1.23
N GLY A 42 17.07 -2.18 1.70
CA GLY A 42 16.82 -3.61 1.51
C GLY A 42 16.90 -4.08 0.06
N LEU A 43 17.57 -3.34 -0.77
CA LEU A 43 17.86 -3.73 -2.14
C LEU A 43 19.30 -4.22 -2.21
N GLU A 44 19.52 -5.38 -2.86
CA GLU A 44 20.85 -5.78 -3.23
C GLU A 44 21.46 -4.72 -4.15
N ASN A 45 22.76 -4.41 -3.96
CA ASN A 45 23.49 -3.34 -4.66
C ASN A 45 23.48 -3.46 -6.21
N ASN A 46 22.92 -4.53 -6.77
CA ASN A 46 22.89 -4.81 -8.21
C ASN A 46 21.53 -4.55 -8.86
N LEU A 47 20.56 -3.97 -8.13
CA LEU A 47 19.23 -3.72 -8.66
C LEU A 47 19.10 -2.34 -9.34
N GLN A 48 20.05 -1.97 -10.18
CA GLN A 48 19.67 -1.31 -11.43
C GLN A 48 18.86 -2.37 -12.22
N ARG A 49 17.57 -2.43 -11.90
CA ARG A 49 16.68 -3.40 -12.52
C ARG A 49 16.56 -3.08 -13.99
N GLU A 50 17.35 -3.76 -14.80
CA GLU A 50 16.92 -4.06 -16.14
C GLU A 50 15.52 -4.66 -15.99
N SER A 51 14.57 -4.11 -16.70
CA SER A 51 13.19 -4.56 -16.69
C SER A 51 13.15 -6.04 -17.07
N GLN A 52 13.05 -6.91 -16.08
CA GLN A 52 13.01 -8.34 -16.34
C GLN A 52 11.66 -8.70 -16.93
N SER A 53 11.68 -9.39 -18.06
CA SER A 53 10.49 -10.00 -18.61
C SER A 53 10.06 -11.17 -17.74
N ILE A 54 8.78 -11.20 -17.35
CA ILE A 54 8.19 -12.22 -16.48
C ILE A 54 6.96 -12.82 -17.16
N LEU A 55 6.90 -14.13 -17.22
CA LEU A 55 5.71 -14.88 -17.64
C LEU A 55 5.13 -15.63 -16.43
N VAL A 56 3.94 -15.26 -16.00
CA VAL A 56 3.17 -16.06 -15.04
C VAL A 56 2.23 -16.96 -15.81
N GLN A 57 2.30 -18.26 -15.57
CA GLN A 57 1.56 -19.28 -16.33
C GLN A 57 0.43 -19.87 -15.50
N ASN A 58 -0.67 -20.21 -16.18
CA ASN A 58 -1.81 -20.91 -15.62
C ASN A 58 -2.40 -20.24 -14.35
N THR A 59 -2.65 -18.95 -14.43
CA THR A 59 -3.17 -18.15 -13.29
C THR A 59 -4.60 -17.64 -13.55
N THR A 60 -5.28 -17.20 -12.50
CA THR A 60 -6.52 -16.45 -12.61
C THR A 60 -6.20 -14.95 -12.63
N VAL A 61 -6.53 -14.26 -13.71
CA VAL A 61 -6.28 -12.82 -13.89
C VAL A 61 -7.58 -12.03 -13.72
N TRP A 62 -7.60 -11.13 -12.76
CA TRP A 62 -8.67 -10.15 -12.53
C TRP A 62 -8.32 -8.88 -13.31
N THR A 63 -8.85 -8.73 -14.51
CA THR A 63 -8.44 -7.64 -15.40
C THR A 63 -8.90 -6.27 -14.92
N CYS A 64 -9.91 -6.22 -14.07
CA CYS A 64 -10.61 -4.99 -13.66
C CYS A 64 -11.11 -4.14 -14.84
N GLY A 65 -11.22 -4.75 -16.01
CA GLY A 65 -11.69 -4.17 -17.27
C GLY A 65 -12.81 -5.00 -17.90
N ASN A 66 -13.08 -4.73 -19.16
CA ASN A 66 -14.22 -5.37 -19.89
C ASN A 66 -14.08 -6.89 -20.06
N GLN A 67 -12.89 -7.43 -19.92
CA GLN A 67 -12.65 -8.87 -20.03
C GLN A 67 -13.02 -9.63 -18.74
N GLY A 68 -13.26 -8.93 -17.65
CA GLY A 68 -13.62 -9.54 -16.37
C GLY A 68 -12.51 -10.40 -15.78
N ILE A 69 -12.88 -11.61 -15.35
CA ILE A 69 -11.95 -12.59 -14.75
C ILE A 69 -11.62 -13.64 -15.81
N LEU A 70 -10.34 -13.90 -16.00
CA LEU A 70 -9.81 -14.88 -16.93
C LEU A 70 -9.12 -15.99 -16.13
N GLU A 71 -9.56 -17.25 -16.31
CA GLU A 71 -9.04 -18.39 -15.58
C GLU A 71 -8.09 -19.24 -16.43
N GLY A 72 -7.04 -19.79 -15.82
CA GLY A 72 -6.07 -20.67 -16.48
C GLY A 72 -5.30 -20.00 -17.60
N VAL A 73 -5.11 -18.68 -17.52
CA VAL A 73 -4.38 -17.91 -18.53
C VAL A 73 -2.95 -17.63 -18.11
N ASP A 74 -2.13 -17.33 -19.10
CA ASP A 74 -0.78 -16.80 -18.92
C ASP A 74 -0.80 -15.28 -19.04
N ILE A 75 0.06 -14.61 -18.30
CA ILE A 75 0.28 -13.16 -18.40
C ILE A 75 1.77 -12.86 -18.55
N LEU A 76 2.11 -12.13 -19.60
CA LEU A 76 3.47 -11.70 -19.91
C LEU A 76 3.65 -10.23 -19.54
N PHE A 77 4.67 -9.97 -18.72
CA PHE A 77 5.15 -8.63 -18.38
C PHE A 77 6.49 -8.39 -19.08
N GLU A 78 6.61 -7.24 -19.74
CA GLU A 78 7.85 -6.75 -20.35
C GLU A 78 7.90 -5.24 -20.16
N ASP A 79 9.09 -4.71 -19.89
CA ASP A 79 9.33 -3.27 -19.70
C ASP A 79 8.36 -2.60 -18.71
N GLY A 80 8.05 -3.32 -17.61
CA GLY A 80 7.14 -2.83 -16.56
C GLY A 80 5.68 -2.73 -16.98
N LYS A 81 5.28 -3.39 -18.09
CA LYS A 81 3.92 -3.37 -18.63
C LYS A 81 3.38 -4.77 -18.86
N VAL A 82 2.07 -4.92 -18.78
CA VAL A 82 1.38 -6.11 -19.29
C VAL A 82 1.42 -6.07 -20.81
N GLN A 83 2.17 -6.98 -21.41
CA GLN A 83 2.28 -7.09 -22.86
C GLN A 83 1.19 -7.98 -23.45
N LYS A 84 0.89 -9.08 -22.80
CA LYS A 84 -0.07 -10.04 -23.31
C LYS A 84 -0.73 -10.85 -22.19
N ILE A 85 -2.01 -11.14 -22.38
CA ILE A 85 -2.75 -12.12 -21.59
C ILE A 85 -3.35 -13.12 -22.58
N GLY A 86 -3.28 -14.42 -22.29
CA GLY A 86 -3.85 -15.46 -23.14
C GLY A 86 -3.44 -16.84 -22.71
N TYR A 87 -3.83 -17.84 -23.48
CA TYR A 87 -3.52 -19.24 -23.20
C TYR A 87 -2.22 -19.65 -23.89
N SER A 88 -1.40 -20.45 -23.20
CA SER A 88 -0.18 -21.07 -23.75
C SER A 88 0.72 -20.08 -24.48
N LEU A 89 1.06 -18.98 -23.82
CA LEU A 89 1.93 -17.96 -24.40
C LEU A 89 3.34 -18.49 -24.62
N ASN A 90 3.92 -18.18 -25.79
CA ASN A 90 5.31 -18.41 -26.10
C ASN A 90 6.14 -17.16 -25.77
N PRO A 91 6.84 -17.14 -24.64
CA PRO A 91 7.63 -15.98 -24.26
C PRO A 91 8.94 -15.89 -25.05
N PRO A 92 9.57 -14.70 -25.11
CA PRO A 92 10.91 -14.55 -25.64
C PRO A 92 11.94 -15.36 -24.83
N ARG A 93 13.15 -15.47 -25.36
CA ARG A 93 14.24 -16.14 -24.64
C ARG A 93 14.66 -15.32 -23.43
N GLY A 94 14.98 -15.99 -22.32
CA GLY A 94 15.47 -15.32 -21.10
C GLY A 94 14.38 -14.82 -20.15
N VAL A 95 13.11 -15.09 -20.44
CA VAL A 95 11.98 -14.74 -19.57
C VAL A 95 11.99 -15.57 -18.28
N THR A 96 11.80 -14.91 -17.15
CA THR A 96 11.54 -15.59 -15.87
C THR A 96 10.13 -16.17 -15.87
N LYS A 97 10.00 -17.49 -15.64
CA LYS A 97 8.71 -18.17 -15.61
C LYS A 97 8.28 -18.42 -14.17
N ILE A 98 7.03 -18.10 -13.87
CA ILE A 98 6.40 -18.33 -12.57
C ILE A 98 5.18 -19.23 -12.77
N ASP A 99 5.09 -20.30 -12.01
CA ASP A 99 3.87 -21.12 -11.94
C ASP A 99 2.81 -20.37 -11.12
N GLY A 100 1.74 -20.00 -11.79
CA GLY A 100 0.57 -19.30 -11.25
C GLY A 100 -0.60 -20.21 -10.89
N THR A 101 -0.41 -21.54 -10.95
CA THR A 101 -1.48 -22.50 -10.66
C THR A 101 -2.09 -22.23 -9.28
N GLY A 102 -3.41 -22.03 -9.23
CA GLY A 102 -4.15 -21.70 -8.03
C GLY A 102 -3.89 -20.30 -7.46
N LYS A 103 -3.14 -19.44 -8.17
CA LYS A 103 -2.88 -18.06 -7.78
C LYS A 103 -3.73 -17.08 -8.58
N HIS A 104 -3.91 -15.91 -7.99
CA HIS A 104 -4.65 -14.79 -8.60
C HIS A 104 -3.72 -13.61 -8.84
N ILE A 105 -3.91 -12.96 -10.00
CA ILE A 105 -3.24 -11.70 -10.34
C ILE A 105 -4.29 -10.61 -10.46
N THR A 106 -4.06 -9.50 -9.81
CA THR A 106 -4.90 -8.30 -9.86
C THR A 106 -4.02 -7.09 -10.18
N PRO A 107 -4.58 -5.98 -10.69
CA PRO A 107 -3.91 -4.69 -10.58
C PRO A 107 -3.54 -4.40 -9.14
N GLY A 108 -2.47 -3.64 -8.93
CA GLY A 108 -2.07 -3.21 -7.59
C GLY A 108 -3.15 -2.35 -6.94
N LEU A 109 -3.23 -2.44 -5.62
CA LEU A 109 -4.15 -1.62 -4.84
C LEU A 109 -3.72 -0.15 -4.88
N ILE A 110 -4.70 0.74 -4.82
CA ILE A 110 -4.50 2.20 -4.77
C ILE A 110 -5.16 2.70 -3.50
N ASP A 111 -4.38 3.29 -2.59
CA ASP A 111 -4.90 3.98 -1.42
C ASP A 111 -5.22 5.43 -1.78
N CYS A 112 -6.49 5.80 -1.70
CA CYS A 112 -6.93 7.15 -2.05
C CYS A 112 -6.71 8.17 -0.92
N HIS A 113 -6.33 7.74 0.29
CA HIS A 113 -6.11 8.60 1.44
C HIS A 113 -5.05 8.01 2.38
N SER A 114 -3.83 8.43 2.22
CA SER A 114 -2.70 7.99 3.03
C SER A 114 -1.92 9.17 3.63
N HIS A 115 -1.16 8.85 4.69
CA HIS A 115 -0.23 9.76 5.35
C HIS A 115 1.18 9.15 5.47
N SER A 116 1.43 8.03 4.81
CA SER A 116 2.74 7.39 4.75
C SER A 116 3.69 8.11 3.80
N ALA A 117 4.96 7.74 3.85
CA ALA A 117 6.00 8.30 2.98
C ALA A 117 6.18 9.83 3.08
N ALA A 118 5.91 10.43 4.24
CA ALA A 118 6.11 11.84 4.50
C ALA A 118 6.67 12.07 5.89
N PHE A 119 7.63 13.01 6.05
CA PHE A 119 8.22 13.37 7.34
C PHE A 119 7.23 14.08 8.26
N SER A 120 6.36 14.91 7.68
CA SER A 120 5.32 15.64 8.38
C SER A 120 4.13 15.83 7.45
N ILE A 121 2.93 15.67 8.00
CA ILE A 121 1.70 15.77 7.22
C ILE A 121 0.86 16.99 7.59
N ASN A 122 1.24 17.74 8.60
CA ASN A 122 0.48 18.88 9.06
C ASN A 122 1.32 20.15 9.07
N GLU A 123 0.75 21.21 8.53
CA GLU A 123 1.14 22.59 8.79
C GLU A 123 -0.04 23.26 9.48
N GLY A 124 0.04 23.42 10.80
CA GLY A 124 -1.08 23.86 11.64
C GLY A 124 -1.04 25.31 12.06
N SER A 125 -0.14 26.13 11.49
CA SER A 125 0.06 27.53 11.94
C SER A 125 -1.13 28.45 11.70
N GLN A 126 -2.00 28.11 10.75
CA GLN A 126 -3.20 28.90 10.43
C GLN A 126 -4.30 28.02 9.81
N SER A 127 -5.52 28.54 9.74
CA SER A 127 -6.67 27.78 9.24
C SER A 127 -6.62 27.42 7.77
N ILE A 128 -5.80 28.13 6.98
CA ILE A 128 -5.63 27.93 5.56
C ILE A 128 -4.15 27.90 5.24
N THR A 129 -3.65 26.76 4.75
CA THR A 129 -2.26 26.52 4.36
C THR A 129 -2.21 25.88 2.97
N ALA A 130 -3.00 26.40 2.05
CA ALA A 130 -3.18 25.87 0.68
C ALA A 130 -1.90 25.87 -0.16
N GLU A 131 -0.91 26.69 0.23
CA GLU A 131 0.40 26.81 -0.41
C GLU A 131 1.35 25.68 -0.10
N VAL A 132 1.19 24.97 1.04
CA VAL A 132 2.05 23.85 1.40
C VAL A 132 1.78 22.63 0.53
N ARG A 133 2.83 21.87 0.25
CA ARG A 133 2.75 20.70 -0.63
C ARG A 133 3.35 19.48 0.07
N ILE A 134 2.63 18.38 0.07
CA ILE A 134 3.12 17.11 0.62
C ILE A 134 4.39 16.64 -0.11
N GLN A 135 4.50 16.90 -1.40
CA GLN A 135 5.70 16.52 -2.17
C GLN A 135 7.01 17.11 -1.61
N ASP A 136 6.96 18.25 -0.90
CA ASP A 136 8.16 18.90 -0.37
C ASP A 136 8.69 18.22 0.92
N VAL A 137 7.89 17.35 1.52
CA VAL A 137 8.22 16.60 2.75
C VAL A 137 8.21 15.09 2.53
N MET A 138 8.37 14.62 1.31
CA MET A 138 8.41 13.19 1.01
C MET A 138 9.56 12.49 1.72
N ASN A 139 9.27 11.36 2.33
CA ASN A 139 10.21 10.47 2.99
C ASN A 139 10.29 9.14 2.25
N SER A 140 11.29 8.97 1.41
CA SER A 140 11.51 7.73 0.67
C SER A 140 12.03 6.57 1.53
N ASP A 141 12.52 6.87 2.75
CA ASP A 141 13.07 5.88 3.69
C ASP A 141 12.01 5.31 4.63
N ASP A 142 10.77 5.76 4.49
CA ASP A 142 9.67 5.27 5.33
C ASP A 142 9.42 3.78 5.05
N ILE A 143 9.72 2.95 6.04
CA ILE A 143 9.54 1.48 5.98
C ILE A 143 8.09 1.09 5.66
N THR A 144 7.13 1.99 5.85
CA THR A 144 5.73 1.74 5.49
C THR A 144 5.55 1.54 3.99
N ILE A 145 6.38 2.17 3.14
CA ILE A 145 6.40 1.95 1.68
C ILE A 145 6.63 0.46 1.40
N TYR A 146 7.67 -0.12 2.00
CA TYR A 146 8.01 -1.53 1.83
C TYR A 146 6.89 -2.45 2.32
N ARG A 147 6.35 -2.17 3.52
CA ARG A 147 5.30 -2.99 4.13
C ARG A 147 4.00 -2.96 3.34
N GLN A 148 3.61 -1.78 2.88
CA GLN A 148 2.40 -1.61 2.07
C GLN A 148 2.56 -2.24 0.70
N LEU A 149 3.74 -2.11 0.08
CA LEU A 149 4.06 -2.76 -1.19
C LEU A 149 3.99 -4.29 -1.06
N ALA A 150 4.52 -4.86 0.02
CA ALA A 150 4.41 -6.29 0.31
C ALA A 150 2.95 -6.75 0.49
N GLY A 151 2.06 -5.86 0.93
CA GLY A 151 0.60 -6.08 1.00
C GLY A 151 -0.14 -5.87 -0.32
N GLY A 152 0.57 -5.50 -1.40
CA GLY A 152 -0.03 -5.29 -2.73
C GLY A 152 -0.46 -3.85 -3.02
N LEU A 153 -0.17 -2.88 -2.14
CA LEU A 153 -0.41 -1.47 -2.42
C LEU A 153 0.68 -0.94 -3.35
N THR A 154 0.30 -0.42 -4.51
CA THR A 154 1.25 0.05 -5.54
C THR A 154 1.23 1.55 -5.74
N MET A 155 0.16 2.22 -5.34
CA MET A 155 0.00 3.67 -5.39
C MET A 155 -0.73 4.18 -4.16
N ALA A 156 -0.40 5.42 -3.76
CA ALA A 156 -1.11 6.11 -2.70
C ALA A 156 -1.26 7.60 -3.01
N ASN A 157 -2.38 8.16 -2.58
CA ASN A 157 -2.60 9.60 -2.56
C ASN A 157 -2.25 10.12 -1.16
N ILE A 158 -1.11 10.78 -1.04
CA ILE A 158 -0.61 11.30 0.23
C ILE A 158 -1.22 12.69 0.46
N LEU A 159 -1.93 12.79 1.55
CA LEU A 159 -2.69 13.99 1.88
C LEU A 159 -2.09 14.72 3.07
N HIS A 160 -2.28 16.03 3.09
CA HIS A 160 -2.14 16.83 4.31
C HIS A 160 -3.07 16.27 5.40
N GLY A 161 -2.64 16.28 6.64
CA GLY A 161 -3.47 15.87 7.77
C GLY A 161 -4.65 16.83 8.02
N SER A 162 -5.48 16.51 9.01
CA SER A 162 -6.71 17.26 9.29
C SER A 162 -6.51 18.34 10.38
N ALA A 163 -5.35 19.00 10.41
CA ALA A 163 -5.05 20.05 11.41
C ALA A 163 -5.80 21.35 11.14
N ASN A 164 -6.08 21.68 9.88
CA ASN A 164 -6.70 22.92 9.44
C ASN A 164 -7.80 22.69 8.41
N THR A 165 -8.68 23.66 8.27
CA THR A 165 -9.85 23.58 7.38
C THR A 165 -9.44 23.40 5.93
N ILE A 166 -8.46 24.17 5.44
CA ILE A 166 -7.83 24.01 4.14
C ILE A 166 -6.36 23.71 4.40
N GLY A 167 -5.99 22.46 4.23
CA GLY A 167 -4.63 21.99 4.36
C GLY A 167 -3.82 22.19 3.08
N GLY A 168 -2.79 21.36 2.88
CA GLY A 168 -1.89 21.46 1.75
C GLY A 168 -2.33 20.69 0.52
N GLN A 169 -1.54 20.85 -0.52
CA GLN A 169 -1.65 20.14 -1.78
C GLN A 169 -1.20 18.69 -1.60
N ASN A 170 -1.92 17.76 -2.23
CA ASN A 170 -1.60 16.34 -2.18
C ASN A 170 -0.44 15.97 -3.11
N ALA A 171 0.08 14.76 -2.89
CA ALA A 171 0.98 14.11 -3.82
C ALA A 171 0.52 12.67 -4.07
N VAL A 172 0.39 12.28 -5.32
CA VAL A 172 0.18 10.87 -5.67
C VAL A 172 1.52 10.23 -5.93
N ILE A 173 1.77 9.11 -5.26
CA ILE A 173 3.03 8.39 -5.37
C ILE A 173 2.83 6.96 -5.87
N LYS A 174 3.86 6.42 -6.51
CA LYS A 174 4.05 4.99 -6.71
C LYS A 174 4.90 4.43 -5.59
N MET A 175 4.49 3.29 -5.03
CA MET A 175 5.22 2.61 -3.96
C MET A 175 6.49 1.97 -4.51
N ARG A 176 7.56 2.77 -4.67
CA ARG A 176 8.85 2.34 -5.22
C ARG A 176 9.90 2.34 -4.11
N TRP A 177 9.95 1.26 -3.35
CA TRP A 177 10.96 1.10 -2.31
C TRP A 177 12.37 1.20 -2.89
N GLY A 178 13.21 2.05 -2.28
CA GLY A 178 14.58 2.32 -2.74
C GLY A 178 14.70 3.44 -3.78
N ALA A 179 13.60 4.06 -4.20
CA ALA A 179 13.63 5.26 -5.04
C ALA A 179 13.89 6.51 -4.20
N ILE A 180 14.48 7.54 -4.80
CA ILE A 180 14.56 8.88 -4.19
C ILE A 180 13.18 9.54 -4.22
N PRO A 181 12.91 10.58 -3.38
CA PRO A 181 11.60 11.20 -3.25
C PRO A 181 10.95 11.61 -4.58
N GLU A 182 11.73 12.20 -5.48
CA GLU A 182 11.24 12.67 -6.77
C GLU A 182 10.71 11.51 -7.65
N TYR A 183 11.34 10.33 -7.55
CA TYR A 183 10.92 9.17 -8.33
C TYR A 183 9.73 8.41 -7.72
N LEU A 184 9.32 8.74 -6.51
CA LEU A 184 8.04 8.27 -5.97
C LEU A 184 6.87 8.98 -6.64
N LEU A 185 7.00 10.25 -7.01
CA LEU A 185 5.91 11.06 -7.54
C LEU A 185 5.34 10.50 -8.84
N TYR A 186 4.02 10.53 -8.95
CA TYR A 186 3.29 10.23 -10.18
C TYR A 186 2.84 11.54 -10.83
N GLU A 187 3.65 12.06 -11.74
CA GLU A 187 3.49 13.38 -12.37
C GLU A 187 2.17 13.56 -13.14
N ASN A 188 1.59 12.47 -13.63
CA ASN A 188 0.33 12.51 -14.39
C ASN A 188 -0.91 12.48 -13.49
N ALA A 189 -0.75 12.57 -12.18
CA ALA A 189 -1.88 12.65 -11.27
C ALA A 189 -2.57 14.01 -11.38
N MET A 190 -3.89 14.00 -11.20
CA MET A 190 -4.64 15.23 -11.05
C MET A 190 -4.21 15.93 -9.76
N PRO A 191 -3.85 17.22 -9.79
CA PRO A 191 -3.55 17.95 -8.58
C PRO A 191 -4.79 18.09 -7.69
N GLY A 192 -4.59 18.04 -6.40
CA GLY A 192 -5.65 18.17 -5.42
C GLY A 192 -5.19 18.90 -4.16
N ILE A 193 -6.14 19.28 -3.35
CA ILE A 193 -5.90 19.95 -2.08
C ILE A 193 -6.79 19.33 -0.99
N LYS A 194 -6.26 19.20 0.21
CA LYS A 194 -6.97 18.64 1.36
C LYS A 194 -7.90 19.66 1.98
N PHE A 195 -9.16 19.29 2.10
CA PHE A 195 -10.13 19.93 2.98
C PHE A 195 -10.44 19.00 4.15
N ALA A 196 -10.53 19.56 5.35
CA ALA A 196 -10.95 18.86 6.53
C ALA A 196 -12.13 19.61 7.17
N LEU A 197 -13.29 18.96 7.25
CA LEU A 197 -14.55 19.56 7.65
C LEU A 197 -15.11 18.94 8.93
N GLY A 198 -14.36 18.05 9.57
CA GLY A 198 -14.80 17.27 10.72
C GLY A 198 -14.31 17.81 12.07
N GLU A 199 -14.38 16.95 13.06
CA GLU A 199 -14.08 17.26 14.45
C GLU A 199 -12.61 17.66 14.69
N ASN A 200 -11.67 17.04 13.97
CA ASN A 200 -10.24 17.32 14.14
C ASN A 200 -9.91 18.82 13.94
N VAL A 201 -10.53 19.43 12.94
CA VAL A 201 -10.32 20.85 12.63
C VAL A 201 -10.85 21.75 13.74
N LYS A 202 -11.98 21.40 14.34
CA LYS A 202 -12.52 22.13 15.48
C LYS A 202 -11.59 22.08 16.67
N GLN A 203 -11.03 20.89 16.96
CA GLN A 203 -10.12 20.68 18.08
C GLN A 203 -8.80 21.43 17.92
N SER A 204 -8.23 21.45 16.72
CA SER A 204 -6.96 22.15 16.47
C SER A 204 -7.05 23.67 16.53
N ASN A 205 -8.25 24.23 16.39
CA ASN A 205 -8.50 25.67 16.54
C ASN A 205 -9.05 26.05 17.93
N TRP A 206 -9.11 25.10 18.85
CA TRP A 206 -9.44 25.39 20.24
C TRP A 206 -8.21 26.00 20.92
N GLY A 207 -8.22 27.29 21.12
CA GLY A 207 -7.20 27.97 21.92
C GLY A 207 -7.19 27.47 23.37
N ASP A 208 -6.08 27.69 24.06
CA ASP A 208 -5.88 27.29 25.46
C ASP A 208 -6.85 28.00 26.45
N ASP A 209 -7.76 28.83 25.96
CA ASP A 209 -8.67 29.69 26.74
C ASP A 209 -10.12 29.16 26.77
N ASN A 210 -10.34 27.84 26.83
CA ASN A 210 -11.66 27.28 27.14
C ASN A 210 -11.66 26.48 28.43
#